data_52bdc60418c031562da0cb801f8949cd
#
_entry.id   52bdc60418c031562da0cb801f8949cd
#
_cell.length_a   1.000
_cell.length_b   1.000
_cell.length_c   1.000
_cell.angle_alpha   90.00
_cell.angle_beta   90.00
_cell.angle_gamma   90.00
#
_symmetry.space_group_name_H-M   'P 1'
#
loop_
_entity.id
_entity.type
_entity.pdbx_description
1 polymer ?
#
loop_
_entity_poly.entity_id
_entity_poly.type
_entity_poly.pdbx_seq_one_letter_code
_entity_poly.pdbx_strand_id
1 'polypeptide(L)'
;MDLFGQVRGQTEDAGFLRARAKAVNSDAEKLHSDSQVREWRVLGSEKAKKPALELLSSLSELGFAWRHIAQLTGVSVPAVRKWRKGQKVSADSRRDLASVNAAVEIVQENYLVADVASWFEMPILDEVPITPIDLYSTKRVDLVFEAASGHADPEDILTKFDENWREKFRSPFEVFEAEDGFFSIRAKG
;
A
#
# COMPACT_ATOMS: atom_id res chain seq x y z
N MET A 1 -24.88 -47.48 -13.93
CA MET A 1 -24.04 -46.33 -14.36
C MET A 1 -24.06 -45.33 -13.23
N ASP A 2 -22.98 -45.20 -12.46
CA ASP A 2 -22.97 -44.47 -11.19
C ASP A 2 -22.74 -42.97 -11.45
N LEU A 3 -23.82 -42.24 -11.68
CA LEU A 3 -23.83 -40.78 -11.88
C LEU A 3 -23.25 -40.02 -10.68
N PHE A 4 -23.43 -40.54 -9.46
CA PHE A 4 -22.88 -39.94 -8.24
C PHE A 4 -21.36 -40.01 -8.17
N GLY A 5 -20.77 -41.12 -8.63
CA GLY A 5 -19.30 -41.26 -8.69
C GLY A 5 -18.67 -40.31 -9.71
N GLN A 6 -19.31 -40.09 -10.88
CA GLN A 6 -18.85 -39.14 -11.89
C GLN A 6 -18.92 -37.69 -11.43
N VAL A 7 -20.01 -37.28 -10.77
CA VAL A 7 -20.15 -35.92 -10.24
C VAL A 7 -19.13 -35.63 -9.14
N ARG A 8 -18.84 -36.61 -8.27
CA ARG A 8 -17.84 -36.48 -7.21
C ARG A 8 -16.43 -36.32 -7.76
N GLY A 9 -16.04 -37.11 -8.78
CA GLY A 9 -14.77 -36.98 -9.46
C GLY A 9 -14.58 -35.61 -10.11
N GLN A 10 -15.61 -35.11 -10.81
CA GLN A 10 -15.57 -33.78 -11.44
C GLN A 10 -15.46 -32.64 -10.42
N THR A 11 -16.06 -32.80 -9.24
CA THR A 11 -15.97 -31.81 -8.16
C THR A 11 -14.58 -31.77 -7.53
N GLU A 12 -13.96 -32.94 -7.35
CA GLU A 12 -12.59 -33.07 -6.84
C GLU A 12 -11.57 -32.51 -7.84
N ASP A 13 -11.72 -32.81 -9.15
CA ASP A 13 -10.89 -32.24 -10.21
C ASP A 13 -11.03 -30.72 -10.31
N ALA A 14 -12.24 -30.19 -10.21
CA ALA A 14 -12.49 -28.75 -10.18
C ALA A 14 -11.85 -28.08 -8.95
N GLY A 15 -11.89 -28.72 -7.78
CA GLY A 15 -11.22 -28.28 -6.58
C GLY A 15 -9.70 -28.22 -6.74
N PHE A 16 -9.10 -29.26 -7.29
CA PHE A 16 -7.66 -29.31 -7.59
C PHE A 16 -7.23 -28.24 -8.60
N LEU A 17 -7.99 -28.04 -9.67
CA LEU A 17 -7.71 -27.03 -10.68
C LEU A 17 -7.80 -25.60 -10.09
N ARG A 18 -8.78 -25.32 -9.22
CA ARG A 18 -8.90 -24.05 -8.52
C ARG A 18 -7.72 -23.79 -7.59
N ALA A 19 -7.30 -24.80 -6.82
CA ALA A 19 -6.14 -24.70 -5.94
C ALA A 19 -4.86 -24.40 -6.73
N ARG A 20 -4.67 -25.10 -7.86
CA ARG A 20 -3.52 -24.90 -8.75
C ARG A 20 -3.54 -23.52 -9.41
N ALA A 21 -4.70 -23.05 -9.88
CA ALA A 21 -4.85 -21.70 -10.42
C ALA A 21 -4.53 -20.63 -9.38
N LYS A 22 -5.01 -20.80 -8.13
CA LYS A 22 -4.70 -19.91 -7.02
C LYS A 22 -3.20 -19.88 -6.70
N ALA A 23 -2.54 -21.04 -6.69
CA ALA A 23 -1.09 -21.12 -6.45
C ALA A 23 -0.29 -20.40 -7.56
N VAL A 24 -0.62 -20.63 -8.83
CA VAL A 24 0.03 -19.95 -9.97
C VAL A 24 -0.19 -18.43 -9.90
N ASN A 25 -1.40 -17.98 -9.56
CA ASN A 25 -1.68 -16.56 -9.39
C ASN A 25 -0.85 -15.94 -8.27
N SER A 26 -0.77 -16.61 -7.11
CA SER A 26 0.05 -16.17 -5.98
C SER A 26 1.55 -16.11 -6.33
N ASP A 27 2.07 -17.07 -7.09
CA ASP A 27 3.46 -17.06 -7.56
C ASP A 27 3.71 -15.91 -8.55
N ALA A 28 2.76 -15.64 -9.43
CA ALA A 28 2.84 -14.52 -10.37
C ALA A 28 2.80 -13.15 -9.64
N GLU A 29 1.92 -12.98 -8.66
CA GLU A 29 1.84 -11.79 -7.82
C GLU A 29 3.14 -11.55 -7.07
N LYS A 30 3.72 -12.61 -6.46
CA LYS A 30 4.99 -12.52 -5.76
C LYS A 30 6.13 -12.12 -6.70
N LEU A 31 6.22 -12.74 -7.86
CA LEU A 31 7.25 -12.42 -8.85
C LEU A 31 7.11 -10.96 -9.33
N HIS A 32 5.88 -10.50 -9.53
CA HIS A 32 5.60 -9.12 -9.90
C HIS A 32 6.05 -8.15 -8.79
N SER A 33 5.67 -8.39 -7.54
CA SER A 33 6.07 -7.59 -6.39
C SER A 33 7.61 -7.55 -6.22
N ASP A 34 8.28 -8.70 -6.32
CA ASP A 34 9.74 -8.78 -6.24
C ASP A 34 10.43 -7.98 -7.37
N SER A 35 9.85 -7.98 -8.57
CA SER A 35 10.32 -7.20 -9.72
C SER A 35 10.18 -5.69 -9.46
N GLN A 36 9.03 -5.25 -8.94
CA GLN A 36 8.78 -3.86 -8.62
C GLN A 36 9.70 -3.33 -7.50
N VAL A 37 9.93 -4.14 -6.46
CA VAL A 37 10.86 -3.79 -5.38
C VAL A 37 12.30 -3.67 -5.92
N ARG A 38 12.69 -4.50 -6.89
CA ARG A 38 14.01 -4.40 -7.54
C ARG A 38 14.10 -3.13 -8.36
N GLU A 39 13.11 -2.83 -9.19
CA GLU A 39 13.02 -1.61 -9.98
C GLU A 39 13.10 -0.37 -9.10
N TRP A 40 12.33 -0.34 -8.00
CA TRP A 40 12.38 0.73 -7.01
C TRP A 40 13.78 0.98 -6.45
N ARG A 41 14.54 -0.08 -6.13
CA ARG A 41 15.92 0.06 -5.62
C ARG A 41 16.85 0.66 -6.67
N VAL A 42 16.73 0.22 -7.92
CA VAL A 42 17.55 0.74 -9.03
C VAL A 42 17.21 2.20 -9.26
N LEU A 43 15.94 2.52 -9.42
CA LEU A 43 15.47 3.89 -9.66
C LEU A 43 15.83 4.83 -8.48
N GLY A 44 15.67 4.35 -7.24
CA GLY A 44 16.07 5.10 -6.04
C GLY A 44 17.58 5.42 -6.04
N SER A 45 18.41 4.46 -6.45
CA SER A 45 19.86 4.67 -6.56
C SER A 45 20.21 5.71 -7.63
N GLU A 46 19.51 5.71 -8.77
CA GLU A 46 19.70 6.73 -9.81
C GLU A 46 19.24 8.11 -9.34
N LYS A 47 18.06 8.19 -8.73
CA LYS A 47 17.54 9.45 -8.18
C LYS A 47 18.40 10.02 -7.05
N ALA A 48 19.11 9.19 -6.28
CA ALA A 48 20.02 9.63 -5.22
C ALA A 48 21.22 10.45 -5.74
N LYS A 49 21.48 10.44 -7.05
CA LYS A 49 22.48 11.32 -7.69
C LYS A 49 21.99 12.77 -7.82
N LYS A 50 20.68 13.00 -7.76
CA LYS A 50 20.06 14.33 -7.87
C LYS A 50 20.23 15.14 -6.58
N PRO A 51 20.24 16.49 -6.67
CA PRO A 51 20.21 17.34 -5.49
C PRO A 51 18.99 17.09 -4.63
N ALA A 52 19.16 17.10 -3.30
CA ALA A 52 18.04 16.87 -2.37
C ALA A 52 16.91 17.89 -2.51
N LEU A 53 17.23 19.14 -2.88
CA LEU A 53 16.22 20.18 -3.11
C LEU A 53 15.34 19.86 -4.33
N GLU A 54 15.91 19.31 -5.39
CA GLU A 54 15.16 18.86 -6.58
C GLU A 54 14.21 17.73 -6.21
N LEU A 55 14.69 16.73 -5.47
CA LEU A 55 13.86 15.61 -4.99
C LEU A 55 12.72 16.08 -4.09
N LEU A 56 12.98 17.05 -3.24
CA LEU A 56 11.97 17.64 -2.36
C LEU A 56 10.93 18.45 -3.14
N SER A 57 11.38 19.23 -4.13
CA SER A 57 10.50 20.03 -4.98
C SER A 57 9.56 19.15 -5.80
N SER A 58 10.10 18.06 -6.38
CA SER A 58 9.31 17.09 -7.14
C SER A 58 8.14 16.52 -6.31
N LEU A 59 8.38 16.07 -5.07
CA LEU A 59 7.31 15.59 -4.20
C LEU A 59 6.29 16.70 -3.85
N SER A 60 6.76 17.92 -3.62
CA SER A 60 5.89 19.05 -3.32
C SER A 60 5.02 19.46 -4.51
N GLU A 61 5.54 19.40 -5.73
CA GLU A 61 4.84 19.68 -6.98
C GLU A 61 3.76 18.63 -7.27
N LEU A 62 3.98 17.38 -6.86
CA LEU A 62 3.00 16.31 -6.92
C LEU A 62 1.90 16.42 -5.83
N GLY A 63 1.99 17.42 -4.91
CA GLY A 63 0.97 17.67 -3.90
C GLY A 63 1.27 17.11 -2.51
N PHE A 64 2.41 16.41 -2.30
CA PHE A 64 2.73 15.88 -0.97
C PHE A 64 2.92 17.00 0.06
N ALA A 65 2.14 16.95 1.14
CA ALA A 65 2.32 17.84 2.27
C ALA A 65 3.65 17.57 3.01
N TRP A 66 4.24 18.62 3.63
CA TRP A 66 5.51 18.49 4.35
C TRP A 66 5.49 17.44 5.47
N ARG A 67 4.33 17.24 6.10
CA ARG A 67 4.14 16.22 7.12
C ARG A 67 4.28 14.82 6.54
N HIS A 68 3.76 14.60 5.32
CA HIS A 68 3.81 13.31 4.64
C HIS A 68 5.21 13.01 4.14
N ILE A 69 5.92 14.00 3.59
CA ILE A 69 7.33 13.86 3.22
C ILE A 69 8.18 13.54 4.45
N ALA A 70 7.92 14.18 5.58
CA ALA A 70 8.61 13.89 6.83
C ALA A 70 8.36 12.46 7.31
N GLN A 71 7.12 11.98 7.26
CA GLN A 71 6.74 10.62 7.62
C GLN A 71 7.39 9.59 6.69
N LEU A 72 7.29 9.77 5.39
CA LEU A 72 7.87 8.89 4.36
C LEU A 72 9.40 8.77 4.47
N THR A 73 10.08 9.86 4.82
CA THR A 73 11.54 9.90 4.96
C THR A 73 12.04 9.60 6.38
N GLY A 74 11.13 9.43 7.34
CA GLY A 74 11.48 9.15 8.73
C GLY A 74 12.15 10.30 9.47
N VAL A 75 11.90 11.56 9.06
CA VAL A 75 12.48 12.76 9.68
C VAL A 75 11.38 13.65 10.27
N SER A 76 11.78 14.66 11.03
CA SER A 76 10.82 15.63 11.56
C SER A 76 10.40 16.68 10.51
N VAL A 77 9.17 17.21 10.62
CA VAL A 77 8.69 18.31 9.77
C VAL A 77 9.62 19.56 9.82
N PRO A 78 10.17 19.96 10.97
CA PRO A 78 11.18 21.01 10.99
C PRO A 78 12.43 20.71 10.15
N ALA A 79 12.86 19.45 10.03
CA ALA A 79 13.99 19.07 9.18
C ALA A 79 13.64 19.31 7.69
N VAL A 80 12.48 18.87 7.24
CA VAL A 80 12.00 19.11 5.87
C VAL A 80 11.91 20.61 5.55
N ARG A 81 11.42 21.42 6.50
CA ARG A 81 11.37 22.90 6.34
C ARG A 81 12.77 23.53 6.23
N LYS A 82 13.77 23.00 6.92
CA LYS A 82 15.17 23.44 6.83
C LYS A 82 15.74 23.10 5.44
N TRP A 83 15.48 21.91 4.95
CA TRP A 83 15.92 21.47 3.61
C TRP A 83 15.38 22.38 2.51
N ARG A 84 14.08 22.74 2.59
CA ARG A 84 13.46 23.70 1.66
C ARG A 84 14.16 25.08 1.65
N LYS A 85 14.73 25.49 2.79
CA LYS A 85 15.49 26.74 2.91
C LYS A 85 16.96 26.59 2.44
N GLY A 86 17.29 25.48 1.79
CA GLY A 86 18.65 25.21 1.27
C GLY A 86 19.65 24.72 2.32
N GLN A 87 19.20 24.32 3.52
CA GLN A 87 20.13 23.71 4.48
C GLN A 87 20.58 22.32 4.00
N LYS A 88 21.81 21.98 4.38
CA LYS A 88 22.45 20.73 3.97
C LYS A 88 21.64 19.52 4.43
N VAL A 89 21.37 18.62 3.48
CA VAL A 89 20.72 17.33 3.70
C VAL A 89 21.81 16.26 3.86
N SER A 90 21.66 15.36 4.82
CA SER A 90 22.58 14.23 4.99
C SER A 90 22.51 13.28 3.78
N ALA A 91 23.55 12.47 3.60
CA ALA A 91 23.56 11.47 2.52
C ALA A 91 22.43 10.43 2.68
N ASP A 92 22.12 10.06 3.92
CA ASP A 92 21.05 9.12 4.24
C ASP A 92 19.69 9.72 3.91
N SER A 93 19.39 10.91 4.41
CA SER A 93 18.12 11.58 4.11
C SER A 93 17.93 11.87 2.62
N ARG A 94 19.01 12.12 1.87
CA ARG A 94 18.94 12.25 0.42
C ARG A 94 18.59 10.93 -0.25
N ARG A 95 19.13 9.81 0.24
CA ARG A 95 18.76 8.48 -0.24
C ARG A 95 17.29 8.15 0.08
N ASP A 96 16.82 8.50 1.28
CA ASP A 96 15.42 8.31 1.65
C ASP A 96 14.50 9.14 0.73
N LEU A 97 14.81 10.42 0.49
CA LEU A 97 14.06 11.25 -0.47
C LEU A 97 14.05 10.66 -1.87
N ALA A 98 15.20 10.15 -2.34
CA ALA A 98 15.30 9.50 -3.64
C ALA A 98 14.45 8.23 -3.73
N SER A 99 14.45 7.42 -2.66
CA SER A 99 13.66 6.20 -2.56
C SER A 99 12.16 6.49 -2.55
N VAL A 100 11.73 7.55 -1.85
CA VAL A 100 10.32 8.01 -1.88
C VAL A 100 9.94 8.44 -3.30
N ASN A 101 10.76 9.29 -3.94
CA ASN A 101 10.52 9.72 -5.32
C ASN A 101 10.43 8.53 -6.30
N ALA A 102 11.25 7.50 -6.11
CA ALA A 102 11.21 6.30 -6.93
C ALA A 102 9.90 5.51 -6.72
N ALA A 103 9.44 5.36 -5.49
CA ALA A 103 8.18 4.67 -5.20
C ALA A 103 6.98 5.43 -5.79
N VAL A 104 6.97 6.76 -5.64
CA VAL A 104 5.92 7.63 -6.19
C VAL A 104 5.87 7.52 -7.71
N GLU A 105 7.03 7.55 -8.40
CA GLU A 105 7.12 7.41 -9.85
C GLU A 105 6.60 6.05 -10.32
N ILE A 106 6.98 4.95 -9.68
CA ILE A 106 6.47 3.62 -10.00
C ILE A 106 4.94 3.54 -9.83
N VAL A 107 4.40 4.09 -8.73
CA VAL A 107 2.95 4.12 -8.52
C VAL A 107 2.25 4.93 -9.60
N GLN A 108 2.81 6.05 -9.99
CA GLN A 108 2.23 6.94 -10.98
C GLN A 108 2.30 6.35 -12.40
N GLU A 109 3.45 5.81 -12.80
CA GLU A 109 3.70 5.37 -14.16
C GLU A 109 3.26 3.93 -14.43
N ASN A 110 3.57 2.99 -13.53
CA ASN A 110 3.29 1.57 -13.76
C ASN A 110 1.85 1.21 -13.38
N TYR A 111 1.24 1.95 -12.43
CA TYR A 111 -0.15 1.70 -11.98
C TYR A 111 -1.13 2.81 -12.39
N LEU A 112 -0.68 3.81 -13.15
CA LEU A 112 -1.49 4.88 -13.74
C LEU A 112 -2.29 5.69 -12.71
N VAL A 113 -1.74 5.89 -11.51
CA VAL A 113 -2.35 6.70 -10.46
C VAL A 113 -2.10 8.17 -10.76
N ALA A 114 -3.11 8.88 -11.26
CA ALA A 114 -2.99 10.27 -11.70
C ALA A 114 -2.73 11.26 -10.54
N ASP A 115 -3.48 11.15 -9.45
CA ASP A 115 -3.28 11.95 -8.22
C ASP A 115 -2.61 11.09 -7.15
N VAL A 116 -1.31 10.93 -7.32
CA VAL A 116 -0.51 10.04 -6.47
C VAL A 116 -0.42 10.52 -5.02
N ALA A 117 -0.41 11.83 -4.78
CA ALA A 117 -0.33 12.35 -3.42
C ALA A 117 -1.61 12.04 -2.62
N SER A 118 -2.78 12.30 -3.21
CA SER A 118 -4.07 11.92 -2.61
C SER A 118 -4.19 10.42 -2.42
N TRP A 119 -3.74 9.62 -3.41
CA TRP A 119 -3.76 8.16 -3.30
C TRP A 119 -2.92 7.66 -2.12
N PHE A 120 -1.75 8.24 -1.87
CA PHE A 120 -0.93 7.86 -0.71
C PHE A 120 -1.59 8.18 0.63
N GLU A 121 -2.55 9.10 0.68
CA GLU A 121 -3.31 9.47 1.87
C GLU A 121 -4.62 8.69 2.04
N MET A 122 -5.06 7.96 1.00
CA MET A 122 -6.30 7.18 1.06
C MET A 122 -6.12 5.92 1.92
N PRO A 123 -7.08 5.58 2.78
CA PRO A 123 -7.07 4.30 3.48
C PRO A 123 -7.04 3.12 2.51
N ILE A 124 -6.28 2.06 2.86
CA ILE A 124 -6.24 0.80 2.11
C ILE A 124 -7.61 0.12 2.10
N LEU A 125 -8.35 0.23 3.19
CA LEU A 125 -9.70 -0.27 3.36
C LEU A 125 -10.51 0.79 4.10
N ASP A 126 -11.75 1.00 3.67
CA ASP A 126 -12.66 1.92 4.34
C ASP A 126 -12.77 1.59 5.84
N GLU A 127 -12.87 2.63 6.67
CA GLU A 127 -12.92 2.57 8.14
C GLU A 127 -11.62 2.11 8.84
N VAL A 128 -10.57 1.73 8.10
CA VAL A 128 -9.26 1.36 8.67
C VAL A 128 -8.24 2.45 8.37
N PRO A 129 -7.72 3.19 9.38
CA PRO A 129 -6.86 4.35 9.17
C PRO A 129 -5.41 3.95 8.85
N ILE A 130 -5.22 2.97 7.97
CA ILE A 130 -3.93 2.55 7.44
C ILE A 130 -3.86 2.97 5.98
N THR A 131 -2.86 3.77 5.65
CA THR A 131 -2.65 4.37 4.33
C THR A 131 -1.38 3.82 3.67
N PRO A 132 -1.18 4.00 2.36
CA PRO A 132 0.10 3.73 1.70
C PRO A 132 1.29 4.45 2.34
N ILE A 133 1.09 5.65 2.94
CA ILE A 133 2.14 6.34 3.71
C ILE A 133 2.57 5.49 4.91
N ASP A 134 1.63 4.88 5.63
CA ASP A 134 1.93 4.05 6.79
C ASP A 134 2.68 2.77 6.38
N LEU A 135 2.24 2.12 5.30
CA LEU A 135 2.94 0.97 4.73
C LEU A 135 4.39 1.32 4.36
N TYR A 136 4.59 2.42 3.64
CA TYR A 136 5.92 2.85 3.22
C TYR A 136 6.82 3.21 4.42
N SER A 137 6.29 3.94 5.40
CA SER A 137 7.02 4.41 6.58
C SER A 137 7.55 3.27 7.45
N THR A 138 6.87 2.13 7.43
CA THR A 138 7.29 0.89 8.11
C THR A 138 8.16 -0.02 7.23
N LYS A 139 8.67 0.50 6.10
CA LYS A 139 9.54 -0.20 5.16
C LYS A 139 8.84 -1.34 4.38
N ARG A 140 7.54 -1.29 4.27
CA ARG A 140 6.72 -2.24 3.52
C ARG A 140 6.33 -1.67 2.15
N VAL A 141 7.35 -1.23 1.38
CA VAL A 141 7.14 -0.76 0.00
C VAL A 141 6.54 -1.85 -0.91
N ASP A 142 6.80 -3.11 -0.61
CA ASP A 142 6.16 -4.26 -1.25
C ASP A 142 4.63 -4.17 -1.18
N LEU A 143 4.08 -3.84 -0.01
CA LEU A 143 2.63 -3.68 0.18
C LEU A 143 2.08 -2.41 -0.47
N VAL A 144 2.90 -1.36 -0.61
CA VAL A 144 2.49 -0.17 -1.38
C VAL A 144 2.26 -0.54 -2.84
N PHE A 145 3.14 -1.34 -3.45
CA PHE A 145 2.98 -1.79 -4.83
C PHE A 145 1.85 -2.80 -5.00
N GLU A 146 1.66 -3.70 -4.02
CA GLU A 146 0.50 -4.59 -4.00
C GLU A 146 -0.81 -3.79 -3.97
N ALA A 147 -0.91 -2.76 -3.11
CA ALA A 147 -2.08 -1.90 -3.04
C ALA A 147 -2.31 -1.12 -4.35
N ALA A 148 -1.24 -0.58 -4.95
CA ALA A 148 -1.34 0.18 -6.20
C ALA A 148 -1.76 -0.70 -7.38
N SER A 149 -1.44 -1.99 -7.37
CA SER A 149 -1.82 -2.92 -8.44
C SER A 149 -3.33 -3.14 -8.54
N GLY A 150 -4.07 -2.93 -7.46
CA GLY A 150 -5.52 -3.16 -7.39
C GLY A 150 -5.94 -4.63 -7.55
N HIS A 151 -5.00 -5.58 -7.58
CA HIS A 151 -5.29 -7.01 -7.73
C HIS A 151 -5.34 -7.75 -6.39
N ALA A 152 -4.62 -7.26 -5.39
CA ALA A 152 -4.60 -7.85 -4.06
C ALA A 152 -5.83 -7.40 -3.25
N ASP A 153 -6.37 -8.32 -2.45
CA ASP A 153 -7.44 -8.01 -1.51
C ASP A 153 -6.91 -7.04 -0.43
N PRO A 154 -7.56 -5.88 -0.21
CA PRO A 154 -7.19 -4.95 0.84
C PRO A 154 -7.04 -5.58 2.24
N GLU A 155 -7.89 -6.56 2.58
CA GLU A 155 -7.81 -7.27 3.86
C GLU A 155 -6.55 -8.14 3.95
N ASP A 156 -6.11 -8.75 2.84
CA ASP A 156 -4.87 -9.51 2.78
C ASP A 156 -3.65 -8.60 2.94
N ILE A 157 -3.66 -7.42 2.33
CA ILE A 157 -2.62 -6.39 2.51
C ILE A 157 -2.52 -5.98 3.97
N LEU A 158 -3.66 -5.66 4.60
CA LEU A 158 -3.71 -5.27 6.01
C LEU A 158 -3.23 -6.40 6.94
N THR A 159 -3.59 -7.66 6.64
CA THR A 159 -3.15 -8.83 7.41
C THR A 159 -1.65 -9.08 7.27
N LYS A 160 -1.05 -8.85 6.08
CA LYS A 160 0.40 -8.90 5.88
C LYS A 160 1.13 -7.76 6.59
N PHE A 161 0.47 -6.63 6.79
CA PHE A 161 1.00 -5.47 7.47
C PHE A 161 0.94 -5.62 9.00
N ASP A 162 -0.21 -6.05 9.53
CA ASP A 162 -0.46 -6.27 10.96
C ASP A 162 -1.53 -7.35 11.13
N GLU A 163 -1.16 -8.53 11.61
CA GLU A 163 -2.08 -9.66 11.79
C GLU A 163 -3.27 -9.32 12.72
N ASN A 164 -3.08 -8.36 13.62
CA ASN A 164 -4.09 -7.96 14.61
C ASN A 164 -4.89 -6.70 14.20
N TRP A 165 -4.82 -6.29 12.93
CA TRP A 165 -5.46 -5.06 12.47
C TRP A 165 -6.98 -5.04 12.74
N ARG A 166 -7.66 -6.18 12.60
CA ARG A 166 -9.11 -6.29 12.84
C ARG A 166 -9.48 -6.00 14.29
N GLU A 167 -8.63 -6.39 15.25
CA GLU A 167 -8.85 -6.10 16.68
C GLU A 167 -8.54 -4.64 17.01
N LYS A 168 -7.44 -4.12 16.46
CA LYS A 168 -6.98 -2.73 16.69
C LYS A 168 -7.95 -1.68 16.15
N PHE A 169 -8.55 -1.96 14.99
CA PHE A 169 -9.44 -1.03 14.29
C PHE A 169 -10.89 -1.49 14.26
N ARG A 170 -11.25 -2.44 15.13
CA ARG A 170 -12.62 -2.88 15.26
C ARG A 170 -13.49 -1.72 15.72
N SER A 171 -14.48 -1.35 14.90
CA SER A 171 -15.47 -0.36 15.30
C SER A 171 -16.16 -0.79 16.59
N PRO A 172 -16.21 0.05 17.63
CA PRO A 172 -17.00 -0.24 18.83
C PRO A 172 -18.51 -0.17 18.59
N PHE A 173 -18.91 0.19 17.37
CA PHE A 173 -20.30 0.31 16.97
C PHE A 173 -20.66 -0.74 15.92
N GLU A 174 -21.93 -1.14 15.90
CA GLU A 174 -22.51 -1.96 14.85
C GLU A 174 -23.76 -1.30 14.28
N VAL A 175 -24.00 -1.50 12.99
CA VAL A 175 -25.24 -1.10 12.33
C VAL A 175 -26.24 -2.23 12.53
N PHE A 176 -27.45 -1.89 12.96
CA PHE A 176 -28.56 -2.83 13.10
C PHE A 176 -29.83 -2.23 12.50
N GLU A 177 -30.73 -3.09 12.07
CA GLU A 177 -32.07 -2.68 11.63
C GLU A 177 -32.96 -2.52 12.86
N ALA A 178 -33.47 -1.31 13.07
CA ALA A 178 -34.37 -1.00 14.16
C ALA A 178 -35.80 -1.49 13.83
N GLU A 179 -36.67 -1.57 14.87
CA GLU A 179 -38.06 -2.08 14.73
C GLU A 179 -38.91 -1.27 13.72
N ASP A 180 -38.52 -0.05 13.40
CA ASP A 180 -39.13 0.81 12.40
C ASP A 180 -38.63 0.57 10.95
N GLY A 181 -37.74 -0.40 10.77
CA GLY A 181 -37.16 -0.76 9.47
C GLY A 181 -36.02 0.16 8.99
N PHE A 182 -35.56 1.12 9.83
CA PHE A 182 -34.42 1.96 9.53
C PHE A 182 -33.13 1.40 10.13
N PHE A 183 -32.01 1.66 9.46
CA PHE A 183 -30.69 1.32 9.99
C PHE A 183 -30.29 2.31 11.08
N SER A 184 -29.89 1.79 12.23
CA SER A 184 -29.40 2.55 13.38
C SER A 184 -28.05 2.02 13.83
N ILE A 185 -27.32 2.81 14.62
CA ILE A 185 -25.99 2.48 15.13
C ILE A 185 -26.08 2.28 16.65
N ARG A 186 -25.51 1.18 17.15
CA ARG A 186 -25.37 0.96 18.59
C ARG A 186 -23.95 0.51 18.94
N ALA A 187 -23.55 0.75 20.19
CA ALA A 187 -22.32 0.18 20.72
C ALA A 187 -22.41 -1.36 20.77
N LYS A 188 -21.35 -2.03 20.37
CA LYS A 188 -21.18 -3.48 20.57
C LYS A 188 -21.08 -3.74 22.08
N GLY A 189 -21.91 -4.62 22.60
CA GLY A 189 -21.90 -4.99 24.00
C GLY A 189 -20.77 -5.94 24.36
#